data_ff1b1a582b438323d04530ec6325def1
#
_entry.id   ff1b1a582b438323d04530ec6325def1
#
_cell.length_a   1.000
_cell.length_b   1.000
_cell.length_c   1.000
_cell.angle_alpha   90.00
_cell.angle_beta   90.00
_cell.angle_gamma   90.00
#
_symmetry.space_group_name_H-M   'P 1'
#
loop_
_entity.id
_entity.type
_entity.pdbx_description
1 polymer ?
#
loop_
_entity_poly.entity_id
_entity_poly.type
_entity_poly.pdbx_seq_one_letter_code
_entity_poly.pdbx_strand_id
1 'polypeptide(L)'
;MSDTMKEYIAEAEKDLLHTYNRYQIVLDKGDGVYLYDIDGKKYLDFVAGIAVFALGYQNKAYNDALKAQIDKVIHTSNYYYNVPAIEA
;
A
#
# COMPACT_ATOMS: atom_id res chain seq x y z
N MET A 1 -10.25 -15.28 -13.26
CA MET A 1 -10.56 -14.65 -11.97
C MET A 1 -11.20 -15.71 -11.07
N SER A 2 -10.65 -15.91 -9.88
CA SER A 2 -11.19 -16.89 -8.93
C SER A 2 -12.52 -16.44 -8.32
N ASP A 3 -13.27 -17.38 -7.74
CA ASP A 3 -14.49 -17.04 -7.02
C ASP A 3 -14.21 -16.15 -5.81
N THR A 4 -13.09 -16.39 -5.12
CA THR A 4 -12.66 -15.57 -3.99
C THR A 4 -12.41 -14.13 -4.43
N MET A 5 -11.75 -13.92 -5.55
CA MET A 5 -11.51 -12.59 -6.10
C MET A 5 -12.82 -11.89 -6.47
N LYS A 6 -13.77 -12.63 -7.08
CA LYS A 6 -15.10 -12.10 -7.41
C LYS A 6 -15.86 -11.68 -6.17
N GLU A 7 -15.77 -12.45 -5.08
CA GLU A 7 -16.42 -12.12 -3.81
C GLU A 7 -15.86 -10.83 -3.21
N TYR A 8 -14.55 -10.65 -3.20
CA TYR A 8 -13.92 -9.41 -2.72
C TYR A 8 -14.36 -8.20 -3.54
N ILE A 9 -14.38 -8.33 -4.86
CA ILE A 9 -14.80 -7.24 -5.76
C ILE A 9 -16.26 -6.89 -5.51
N ALA A 10 -17.14 -7.89 -5.39
CA ALA A 10 -18.57 -7.67 -5.13
C ALA A 10 -18.79 -6.95 -3.81
N GLU A 11 -18.04 -7.31 -2.76
CA GLU A 11 -18.13 -6.65 -1.46
C GLU A 11 -17.62 -5.22 -1.54
N ALA A 12 -16.52 -4.97 -2.25
CA ALA A 12 -15.98 -3.62 -2.46
C ALA A 12 -16.97 -2.71 -3.19
N GLU A 13 -17.61 -3.21 -4.24
CA GLU A 13 -18.63 -2.44 -4.99
C GLU A 13 -19.84 -2.09 -4.13
N LYS A 14 -20.14 -2.91 -3.14
CA LYS A 14 -21.22 -2.66 -2.19
C LYS A 14 -20.84 -1.63 -1.13
N ASP A 15 -19.60 -1.68 -0.62
CA ASP A 15 -19.19 -0.96 0.58
C ASP A 15 -18.40 0.31 0.29
N LEU A 16 -17.73 0.39 -0.87
CA LEU A 16 -16.89 1.53 -1.23
C LEU A 16 -17.59 2.46 -2.22
N LEU A 17 -17.33 3.75 -2.07
CA LEU A 17 -17.82 4.74 -3.03
C LEU A 17 -17.20 4.48 -4.40
N HIS A 18 -18.03 4.40 -5.44
CA HIS A 18 -17.58 4.15 -6.81
C HIS A 18 -17.09 5.45 -7.45
N THR A 19 -15.82 5.83 -7.15
CA THR A 19 -15.17 7.01 -7.73
C THR A 19 -14.40 6.69 -9.00
N TYR A 20 -14.00 5.44 -9.20
CA TYR A 20 -13.25 4.96 -10.36
C TYR A 20 -13.78 3.60 -10.82
N ASN A 21 -13.57 3.32 -12.11
CA ASN A 21 -13.71 1.97 -12.62
C ASN A 21 -12.40 1.22 -12.35
N ARG A 22 -12.37 0.42 -11.29
CA ARG A 22 -11.16 -0.29 -10.90
C ARG A 22 -10.90 -1.49 -11.80
N TYR A 23 -9.62 -1.81 -12.02
CA TYR A 23 -9.24 -3.07 -12.67
C TYR A 23 -9.72 -4.25 -11.83
N GLN A 24 -10.13 -5.33 -12.53
CA GLN A 24 -10.72 -6.51 -11.90
C GLN A 24 -9.63 -7.42 -11.32
N ILE A 25 -8.81 -6.89 -10.43
CA ILE A 25 -7.69 -7.57 -9.78
C ILE A 25 -7.73 -7.18 -8.30
N VAL A 26 -7.61 -8.17 -7.42
CA VAL A 26 -7.49 -7.94 -5.97
C VAL A 26 -6.05 -8.19 -5.58
N LEU A 27 -5.30 -7.12 -5.31
CA LEU A 27 -3.91 -7.20 -4.90
C LEU A 27 -3.83 -7.47 -3.40
N ASP A 28 -2.88 -8.31 -3.00
CA ASP A 28 -2.75 -8.76 -1.62
C ASP A 28 -1.41 -8.37 -1.00
N LYS A 29 -0.30 -8.58 -1.70
CA LYS A 29 1.04 -8.31 -1.16
C LYS A 29 2.01 -7.91 -2.25
N GLY A 30 3.18 -7.40 -1.83
CA GLY A 30 4.24 -7.00 -2.74
C GLY A 30 5.61 -7.47 -2.25
N ASP A 31 6.55 -7.62 -3.19
CA ASP A 31 7.95 -7.95 -2.92
C ASP A 31 8.83 -7.36 -4.02
N GLY A 32 9.69 -6.41 -3.65
CA GLY A 32 10.55 -5.70 -4.60
C GLY A 32 9.71 -4.96 -5.64
N VAL A 33 9.85 -5.34 -6.91
CA VAL A 33 9.11 -4.72 -8.02
C VAL A 33 7.87 -5.51 -8.43
N TYR A 34 7.50 -6.51 -7.65
CA TYR A 34 6.39 -7.39 -7.97
C TYR A 34 5.22 -7.20 -7.01
N LEU A 35 4.02 -7.31 -7.56
CA LEU A 35 2.77 -7.42 -6.80
C LEU A 35 2.16 -8.79 -7.03
N TYR A 36 1.46 -9.27 -6.02
CA TYR A 36 0.75 -10.55 -6.09
C TYR A 36 -0.72 -10.33 -5.80
N ASP A 37 -1.59 -10.93 -6.61
CA ASP A 37 -3.01 -10.89 -6.32
C ASP A 37 -3.39 -11.95 -5.28
N ILE A 38 -4.66 -11.96 -4.90
CA ILE A 38 -5.17 -12.87 -3.87
C ILE A 38 -5.07 -14.35 -4.29
N ASP A 39 -4.95 -14.61 -5.58
CA ASP A 39 -4.77 -15.97 -6.13
C ASP A 39 -3.30 -16.36 -6.25
N GLY A 40 -2.38 -15.48 -5.87
CA GLY A 40 -0.94 -15.71 -5.95
C GLY A 40 -0.33 -15.40 -7.31
N LYS A 41 -1.09 -14.85 -8.25
CA LYS A 41 -0.55 -14.46 -9.55
C LYS A 41 0.38 -13.26 -9.41
N LYS A 42 1.51 -13.32 -10.08
CA LYS A 42 2.59 -12.34 -9.99
C LYS A 42 2.46 -11.29 -11.12
N TYR A 43 2.60 -10.03 -10.75
CA TYR A 43 2.59 -8.90 -11.68
C TYR A 43 3.84 -8.06 -11.50
N LEU A 44 4.43 -7.61 -12.60
CA LEU A 44 5.52 -6.62 -12.56
C LEU A 44 4.89 -5.25 -12.39
N ASP A 45 5.25 -4.54 -11.32
CA ASP A 45 4.66 -3.24 -11.00
C ASP A 45 5.46 -2.09 -11.61
N PHE A 46 4.99 -1.56 -12.74
CA PHE A 46 5.54 -0.35 -13.35
C PHE A 46 4.84 0.92 -12.90
N VAL A 47 3.73 0.81 -12.17
CA VAL A 47 2.92 1.97 -11.76
C VAL A 47 3.37 2.51 -10.41
N ALA A 48 3.82 1.63 -9.51
CA ALA A 48 4.35 1.97 -8.18
C ALA A 48 3.39 2.85 -7.37
N GLY A 49 2.08 2.54 -7.40
CA GLY A 49 1.08 3.33 -6.68
C GLY A 49 1.00 4.76 -7.18
N ILE A 50 1.06 4.96 -8.48
CA ILE A 50 1.17 6.27 -9.14
C ILE A 50 2.50 6.94 -8.73
N ALA A 51 3.60 6.20 -8.97
CA ALA A 51 4.98 6.62 -8.74
C ALA A 51 5.33 6.90 -7.26
N VAL A 52 4.63 6.27 -6.32
CA VAL A 52 4.84 6.46 -4.88
C VAL A 52 5.91 5.53 -4.32
N PHE A 53 5.94 4.27 -4.75
CA PHE A 53 6.85 3.26 -4.21
C PHE A 53 8.12 3.10 -5.04
N ALA A 54 8.96 4.14 -5.06
CA ALA A 54 10.22 4.13 -5.79
C ALA A 54 11.22 3.09 -5.25
N LEU A 55 11.13 2.74 -3.96
CA LEU A 55 12.01 1.75 -3.32
C LEU A 55 11.52 0.31 -3.49
N GLY A 56 10.35 0.10 -4.08
CA GLY A 56 9.72 -1.21 -4.17
C GLY A 56 9.08 -1.66 -2.86
N TYR A 57 8.52 -2.87 -2.88
CA TYR A 57 7.84 -3.45 -1.72
C TYR A 57 8.81 -4.23 -0.86
N GLN A 58 8.57 -4.27 0.44
CA GLN A 58 9.39 -5.00 1.41
C GLN A 58 10.85 -4.54 1.47
N ASN A 59 11.12 -3.25 1.24
CA ASN A 59 12.44 -2.70 1.48
C ASN A 59 12.73 -2.69 2.97
N LYS A 60 13.73 -3.48 3.40
CA LYS A 60 13.99 -3.70 4.82
C LYS A 60 14.35 -2.41 5.56
N ALA A 61 15.22 -1.60 5.01
CA ALA A 61 15.65 -0.36 5.65
C ALA A 61 14.47 0.62 5.82
N TYR A 62 13.67 0.78 4.79
CA TYR A 62 12.49 1.63 4.81
C TYR A 62 11.44 1.13 5.80
N ASN A 63 11.12 -0.15 5.74
CA ASN A 63 10.13 -0.76 6.63
C ASN A 63 10.56 -0.71 8.10
N ASP A 64 11.82 -0.98 8.39
CA ASP A 64 12.36 -0.92 9.75
C ASP A 64 12.33 0.50 10.30
N ALA A 65 12.64 1.50 9.47
CA ALA A 65 12.55 2.91 9.85
C ALA A 65 11.12 3.33 10.18
N LEU A 66 10.15 2.90 9.37
CA LEU A 66 8.73 3.17 9.64
C LEU A 66 8.26 2.50 10.93
N LYS A 67 8.62 1.24 11.15
CA LYS A 67 8.27 0.53 12.37
C LYS A 67 8.81 1.23 13.61
N ALA A 68 10.07 1.68 13.57
CA ALA A 68 10.69 2.40 14.66
C ALA A 68 9.98 3.75 14.91
N GLN A 69 9.59 4.45 13.85
CA GLN A 69 8.91 5.74 13.99
C GLN A 69 7.48 5.59 14.50
N ILE A 70 6.78 4.51 14.13
CA ILE A 70 5.45 4.21 14.65
C ILE A 70 5.49 4.07 16.18
N ASP A 71 6.56 3.48 16.71
CA ASP A 71 6.73 3.31 18.17
C ASP A 71 7.07 4.62 18.89
N LYS A 72 7.39 5.67 18.16
CA LYS A 72 7.71 6.98 18.74
C LYS A 72 6.54 7.95 18.58
N VAL A 73 6.39 8.54 17.39
CA VAL A 73 5.39 9.55 17.09
C VAL A 73 4.88 9.36 15.68
N ILE A 74 3.57 9.22 15.51
CA ILE A 74 2.93 9.12 14.21
C ILE A 74 2.44 10.49 13.75
N HIS A 75 1.78 11.23 14.66
CA HIS A 75 1.17 12.52 14.33
C HIS A 75 1.08 13.40 15.57
N THR A 76 1.46 14.67 15.43
CA THR A 76 1.39 15.63 16.55
C THR A 76 0.64 16.92 16.18
N SER A 77 0.15 17.06 14.96
CA SER A 77 -0.36 18.33 14.43
C SER A 77 0.74 19.37 14.22
N ASN A 78 0.48 20.32 13.36
CA ASN A 78 1.40 21.44 13.08
C ASN A 78 1.46 22.49 14.20
N TYR A 79 0.68 22.32 15.24
CA TYR A 79 0.78 23.20 16.40
C TYR A 79 2.04 22.98 17.24
N TYR A 80 2.70 21.83 17.05
CA TYR A 80 3.89 21.46 17.81
C TYR A 80 5.09 21.21 16.91
N TYR A 81 6.28 21.45 17.40
CA TYR A 81 7.50 21.02 16.77
C TYR A 81 7.70 19.52 17.03
N ASN A 82 8.34 18.83 16.10
CA ASN A 82 8.77 17.45 16.31
C ASN A 82 10.10 17.20 15.62
N VAL A 83 10.83 16.20 16.11
CA VAL A 83 12.19 15.92 15.64
C VAL A 83 12.24 15.54 14.16
N PRO A 84 11.43 14.60 13.65
CA PRO A 84 11.49 14.22 12.23
C PRO A 84 11.23 15.39 11.28
N ALA A 85 10.30 16.28 11.60
CA ALA A 85 9.98 17.43 10.76
C ALA A 85 11.15 18.45 10.74
N ILE A 86 11.84 18.62 11.86
CA ILE A 86 12.98 19.54 11.96
C ILE A 86 14.19 18.97 11.24
N GLU A 87 14.44 17.66 11.35
CA GLU A 87 15.58 17.00 10.71
C GLU A 87 15.42 16.79 9.21
N ALA A 88 14.21 16.79 8.70
CA ALA A 88 13.95 16.65 7.27
C ALA A 88 14.47 17.88 6.43
#